data_240ef5ca66ed3589bc01a8f0cd9ecb61
#
_entry.id   240ef5ca66ed3589bc01a8f0cd9ecb61
#
_cell.length_a   1.000
_cell.length_b   1.000
_cell.length_c   1.000
_cell.angle_alpha   90.00
_cell.angle_beta   90.00
_cell.angle_gamma   90.00
#
_symmetry.space_group_name_H-M   'P 1'
#
loop_
_entity.id
_entity.type
_entity.pdbx_description
1 polymer ?
#
loop_
_entity_poly.entity_id
_entity_poly.type
_entity_poly.pdbx_seq_one_letter_code
_entity_poly.pdbx_strand_id
1 'polypeptide(L)'
;DVDHAQRVQVNGQVADLLGYSLAWSGRGADFLSVGESRGSGTSTDQLAWNTSLQTHRFFAQTGISLPVNLAYTRNSSRPRFSAGSDIVRTGAMEEASESRTESRAFSTSYARAWSERSNPFLRYTLGGITAGYSLTETRSRNPSVVDSGGTRSGTVNYQVAPRKLLAIPLPLVKGRFHPLPERAYWNYSVSTARNVSYERVGADLDSLRLSRDVSGRTAGIDFGAETRPFDLVRHSISGHRNLTLPEGQVRNDRIGFINLGRVVNWRQSMSASYSHARGRWLKPSFTWSSSYGQSNGPELSQDLSVRSVGNARSLEMNLELPFERLFGKASARPGARGATSVPARGAPGPPPRGRPVGTGQPGSGGVPSPPASPARPASCP
;
A
#
# COMPACT_ATOMS: atom_id res chain seq x y z
N ASP A 1 23.87 41.35 -12.72
CA ASP A 1 23.67 39.99 -13.23
C ASP A 1 22.17 39.75 -13.31
N VAL A 2 21.68 39.39 -14.50
CA VAL A 2 20.28 39.03 -14.70
C VAL A 2 20.20 37.52 -14.46
N ASP A 3 19.59 37.14 -13.38
CA ASP A 3 19.37 35.74 -13.07
C ASP A 3 18.09 35.22 -13.76
N HIS A 4 17.98 33.94 -14.00
CA HIS A 4 16.92 33.38 -14.82
C HIS A 4 16.27 32.16 -14.17
N ALA A 5 15.02 31.91 -14.54
CA ALA A 5 14.33 30.67 -14.26
C ALA A 5 13.94 30.01 -15.58
N GLN A 6 14.22 28.73 -15.69
CA GLN A 6 13.96 27.95 -16.88
C GLN A 6 13.23 26.67 -16.51
N ARG A 7 12.33 26.24 -17.38
CA ARG A 7 11.66 24.96 -17.25
C ARG A 7 11.54 24.33 -18.63
N VAL A 8 11.95 23.08 -18.72
CA VAL A 8 11.82 22.25 -19.90
C VAL A 8 11.04 21.00 -19.51
N GLN A 9 10.03 20.68 -20.30
CA GLN A 9 9.27 19.46 -20.12
C GLN A 9 9.06 18.79 -21.46
N VAL A 10 9.45 17.53 -21.57
CA VAL A 10 9.30 16.70 -22.76
C VAL A 10 8.59 15.41 -22.35
N ASN A 11 7.46 15.14 -22.97
CA ASN A 11 6.71 13.91 -22.77
C ASN A 11 6.45 13.29 -24.14
N GLY A 12 6.54 11.98 -24.22
CA GLY A 12 6.29 11.29 -25.46
C GLY A 12 5.98 9.81 -25.25
N GLN A 13 5.43 9.24 -26.30
CA GLN A 13 5.15 7.82 -26.38
C GLN A 13 5.56 7.31 -27.73
N VAL A 14 6.31 6.22 -27.80
CA VAL A 14 6.75 5.59 -29.02
C VAL A 14 6.01 4.26 -29.20
N ALA A 15 5.16 4.20 -30.22
CA ALA A 15 4.43 2.99 -30.66
C ALA A 15 3.68 2.27 -29.52
N ASP A 16 3.12 2.99 -28.52
CA ASP A 16 2.52 2.46 -27.31
C ASP A 16 3.39 1.43 -26.55
N LEU A 17 4.67 1.42 -26.86
CA LEU A 17 5.65 0.51 -26.28
C LEU A 17 6.47 1.19 -25.20
N LEU A 18 6.94 2.41 -25.50
CA LEU A 18 7.83 3.18 -24.65
C LEU A 18 7.20 4.54 -24.36
N GLY A 19 6.81 4.74 -23.09
CA GLY A 19 6.44 6.05 -22.59
C GLY A 19 7.66 6.70 -21.92
N TYR A 20 7.87 7.98 -22.13
CA TYR A 20 8.91 8.72 -21.45
C TYR A 20 8.44 10.12 -21.05
N SER A 21 8.97 10.59 -19.95
CA SER A 21 8.82 11.97 -19.52
C SER A 21 10.14 12.48 -18.95
N LEU A 22 10.52 13.67 -19.38
CA LEU A 22 11.67 14.40 -18.86
C LEU A 22 11.19 15.78 -18.45
N ALA A 23 11.47 16.15 -17.22
CA ALA A 23 11.21 17.48 -16.71
C ALA A 23 12.49 18.02 -16.07
N TRP A 24 12.89 19.19 -16.50
CA TRP A 24 14.00 19.93 -15.88
C TRP A 24 13.53 21.33 -15.55
N SER A 25 13.93 21.83 -14.38
CA SER A 25 13.72 23.21 -13.99
C SER A 25 14.92 23.72 -13.22
N GLY A 26 15.37 24.89 -13.58
CA GLY A 26 16.44 25.61 -12.90
C GLY A 26 15.96 27.00 -12.53
N ARG A 27 16.31 27.44 -11.34
CA ARG A 27 16.07 28.81 -10.85
C ARG A 27 17.34 29.33 -10.22
N GLY A 28 17.78 30.49 -10.65
CA GLY A 28 18.92 31.17 -10.06
C GLY A 28 18.59 31.86 -8.72
N ALA A 29 19.63 32.12 -7.94
CA ALA A 29 19.50 32.66 -6.57
C ALA A 29 18.92 34.06 -6.51
N ASP A 30 19.19 34.87 -7.52
CA ASP A 30 18.76 36.28 -7.60
C ASP A 30 17.50 36.46 -8.47
N PHE A 31 16.93 35.37 -8.99
CA PHE A 31 15.72 35.46 -9.78
C PHE A 31 14.55 36.00 -8.96
N LEU A 32 13.94 37.07 -9.50
CA LEU A 32 12.79 37.74 -8.91
C LEU A 32 11.51 37.27 -9.60
N SER A 33 10.58 36.73 -8.84
CA SER A 33 9.21 36.52 -9.32
C SER A 33 8.42 37.83 -9.28
N VAL A 34 7.38 37.92 -10.10
CA VAL A 34 6.50 39.10 -10.12
C VAL A 34 5.89 39.32 -8.72
N GLY A 35 6.15 40.48 -8.12
CA GLY A 35 5.69 40.82 -6.77
C GLY A 35 6.70 40.57 -5.65
N GLU A 36 7.85 39.95 -5.94
CA GLU A 36 8.96 39.78 -4.97
C GLU A 36 9.93 40.97 -5.09
N SER A 37 10.39 41.48 -3.96
CA SER A 37 11.37 42.56 -3.88
C SER A 37 12.81 42.06 -3.76
N ARG A 38 13.02 40.76 -3.50
CA ARG A 38 14.33 40.13 -3.29
C ARG A 38 14.32 38.71 -3.83
N GLY A 39 15.41 38.27 -4.44
CA GLY A 39 15.61 36.89 -4.85
C GLY A 39 15.67 35.94 -3.64
N SER A 40 15.46 34.66 -3.89
CA SER A 40 15.44 33.62 -2.83
C SER A 40 16.80 33.44 -2.15
N GLY A 41 17.89 33.96 -2.72
CA GLY A 41 19.27 33.76 -2.25
C GLY A 41 19.73 32.30 -2.40
N THR A 42 18.98 31.46 -3.11
CA THR A 42 19.27 30.04 -3.29
C THR A 42 18.99 29.64 -4.72
N SER A 43 19.97 29.09 -5.40
CA SER A 43 19.75 28.46 -6.70
C SER A 43 19.20 27.03 -6.51
N THR A 44 18.25 26.66 -7.36
CA THR A 44 17.66 25.34 -7.35
C THR A 44 17.71 24.72 -8.75
N ASP A 45 18.03 23.43 -8.80
CA ASP A 45 18.03 22.64 -10.01
C ASP A 45 17.28 21.33 -9.76
N GLN A 46 16.31 21.03 -10.59
CA GLN A 46 15.48 19.83 -10.48
C GLN A 46 15.46 19.12 -11.82
N LEU A 47 15.75 17.83 -11.80
CA LEU A 47 15.64 16.94 -12.95
C LEU A 47 14.77 15.74 -12.56
N ALA A 48 13.77 15.46 -13.35
CA ALA A 48 12.96 14.25 -13.24
C ALA A 48 12.89 13.55 -14.59
N TRP A 49 13.20 12.28 -14.60
CA TRP A 49 13.09 11.42 -15.76
C TRP A 49 12.34 10.14 -15.42
N ASN A 50 11.30 9.83 -16.18
CA ASN A 50 10.54 8.61 -16.03
C ASN A 50 10.44 7.93 -17.41
N THR A 51 10.57 6.61 -17.40
CA THR A 51 10.42 5.78 -18.59
C THR A 51 9.63 4.54 -18.24
N SER A 52 8.63 4.23 -19.04
CA SER A 52 7.83 3.02 -18.94
C SER A 52 7.90 2.22 -20.22
N LEU A 53 8.30 0.96 -20.13
CA LEU A 53 8.37 0.02 -21.25
C LEU A 53 7.26 -1.02 -21.09
N GLN A 54 6.37 -1.09 -22.08
CA GLN A 54 5.24 -2.02 -22.15
C GLN A 54 5.61 -3.25 -22.95
N THR A 55 6.18 -4.27 -22.30
CA THR A 55 6.72 -5.45 -22.98
C THR A 55 5.68 -6.43 -23.51
N HIS A 56 4.38 -6.24 -23.13
CA HIS A 56 3.31 -7.14 -23.58
C HIS A 56 3.20 -7.26 -25.11
N ARG A 57 3.65 -6.27 -25.86
CA ARG A 57 3.68 -6.31 -27.32
C ARG A 57 4.66 -7.32 -27.88
N PHE A 58 5.80 -7.51 -27.21
CA PHE A 58 6.76 -8.55 -27.60
C PHE A 58 6.24 -9.94 -27.34
N PHE A 59 5.33 -10.07 -26.39
CA PHE A 59 4.78 -11.35 -25.92
C PHE A 59 3.27 -11.48 -26.17
N ALA A 60 2.73 -10.74 -27.15
CA ALA A 60 1.29 -10.66 -27.39
C ALA A 60 0.60 -12.02 -27.52
N GLN A 61 1.25 -12.99 -28.15
CA GLN A 61 0.71 -14.33 -28.31
C GLN A 61 0.75 -15.20 -27.04
N THR A 62 1.63 -14.88 -26.11
CA THR A 62 1.80 -15.66 -24.87
C THR A 62 0.91 -15.19 -23.72
N GLY A 63 0.29 -14.00 -23.86
CA GLY A 63 -0.50 -13.35 -22.82
C GLY A 63 0.32 -12.86 -21.64
N ILE A 64 1.66 -12.79 -21.76
CA ILE A 64 2.55 -12.30 -20.70
C ILE A 64 2.59 -10.78 -20.75
N SER A 65 2.42 -10.18 -19.57
CA SER A 65 2.63 -8.75 -19.31
C SER A 65 3.79 -8.59 -18.33
N LEU A 66 4.81 -7.82 -18.74
CA LEU A 66 6.00 -7.54 -17.95
C LEU A 66 6.39 -6.06 -18.12
N PRO A 67 5.56 -5.10 -17.63
CA PRO A 67 5.92 -3.70 -17.69
C PRO A 67 7.18 -3.42 -16.87
N VAL A 68 8.05 -2.58 -17.40
CA VAL A 68 9.27 -2.10 -16.74
C VAL A 68 9.19 -0.60 -16.62
N ASN A 69 9.36 -0.10 -15.40
CA ASN A 69 9.38 1.33 -15.13
C ASN A 69 10.73 1.72 -14.52
N LEU A 70 11.27 2.81 -15.03
CA LEU A 70 12.48 3.45 -14.56
C LEU A 70 12.16 4.88 -14.19
N ALA A 71 12.63 5.33 -13.03
CA ALA A 71 12.49 6.71 -12.61
C ALA A 71 13.84 7.20 -12.04
N TYR A 72 14.17 8.42 -12.36
CA TYR A 72 15.31 9.15 -11.81
C TYR A 72 14.88 10.56 -11.46
N THR A 73 15.20 10.96 -10.24
CA THR A 73 14.99 12.34 -9.79
C THR A 73 16.27 12.87 -9.16
N ARG A 74 16.58 14.12 -9.43
CA ARG A 74 17.66 14.84 -8.82
C ARG A 74 17.17 16.23 -8.45
N ASN A 75 17.33 16.59 -7.20
CA ASN A 75 17.07 17.92 -6.68
C ASN A 75 18.36 18.46 -6.08
N SER A 76 18.78 19.64 -6.47
CA SER A 76 19.94 20.34 -5.94
C SER A 76 19.53 21.73 -5.51
N SER A 77 20.05 22.16 -4.39
CA SER A 77 19.83 23.48 -3.81
C SER A 77 21.15 24.04 -3.30
N ARG A 78 21.53 25.22 -3.77
CA ARG A 78 22.78 25.89 -3.44
C ARG A 78 22.49 27.29 -2.90
N PRO A 79 22.68 27.52 -1.58
CA PRO A 79 22.58 28.84 -1.01
C PRO A 79 23.74 29.72 -1.48
N ARG A 80 23.43 30.90 -1.98
CA ARG A 80 24.46 31.90 -2.43
C ARG A 80 25.22 32.52 -1.27
N PHE A 81 24.54 32.76 -0.15
CA PHE A 81 25.09 33.45 1.00
C PHE A 81 25.40 32.49 2.13
N SER A 82 26.39 32.86 2.96
CA SER A 82 26.65 32.16 4.21
C SER A 82 25.54 32.42 5.21
N ALA A 83 25.19 31.41 6.02
CA ALA A 83 24.08 31.49 6.96
C ALA A 83 24.27 32.68 7.92
N GLY A 84 23.27 33.58 7.96
CA GLY A 84 23.30 34.78 8.81
C GLY A 84 24.28 35.88 8.36
N SER A 85 24.78 35.85 7.12
CA SER A 85 25.76 36.79 6.59
C SER A 85 25.48 37.10 5.12
N ASP A 86 25.87 38.29 4.67
CA ASP A 86 25.83 38.70 3.26
C ASP A 86 27.10 38.26 2.47
N ILE A 87 27.94 37.42 3.07
CA ILE A 87 29.15 36.91 2.41
C ILE A 87 28.75 35.92 1.33
N VAL A 88 29.10 36.25 0.10
CA VAL A 88 28.86 35.38 -1.07
C VAL A 88 29.78 34.15 -0.97
N ARG A 89 29.20 32.98 -1.09
CA ARG A 89 29.94 31.72 -1.18
C ARG A 89 30.48 31.54 -2.58
N THR A 90 31.73 31.17 -2.69
CA THR A 90 32.40 30.91 -3.98
C THR A 90 33.26 29.68 -3.91
N GLY A 91 33.38 28.96 -5.04
CA GLY A 91 34.25 27.79 -5.17
C GLY A 91 33.90 26.66 -4.19
N ALA A 92 34.91 26.23 -3.42
CA ALA A 92 34.76 25.10 -2.50
C ALA A 92 33.70 25.33 -1.39
N MET A 93 33.46 26.57 -0.98
CA MET A 93 32.42 26.91 0.00
C MET A 93 31.01 26.75 -0.58
N GLU A 94 30.83 27.09 -1.83
CA GLU A 94 29.55 26.88 -2.52
C GLU A 94 29.24 25.39 -2.68
N GLU A 95 30.22 24.60 -3.11
CA GLU A 95 30.11 23.17 -3.23
C GLU A 95 29.84 22.47 -1.88
N ALA A 96 30.50 22.93 -0.83
CA ALA A 96 30.28 22.43 0.54
C ALA A 96 28.88 22.71 1.07
N SER A 97 28.24 23.77 0.59
CA SER A 97 26.91 24.19 1.02
C SER A 97 25.78 23.57 0.19
N GLU A 98 26.09 22.83 -0.87
CA GLU A 98 25.09 22.19 -1.71
C GLU A 98 24.33 21.13 -0.92
N SER A 99 23.01 21.22 -1.00
CA SER A 99 22.13 20.14 -0.60
C SER A 99 21.59 19.46 -1.87
N ARG A 100 21.85 18.16 -2.01
CA ARG A 100 21.48 17.39 -3.19
C ARG A 100 20.83 16.08 -2.81
N THR A 101 19.71 15.79 -3.42
CA THR A 101 19.03 14.50 -3.27
C THR A 101 18.84 13.88 -4.64
N GLU A 102 19.29 12.65 -4.77
CA GLU A 102 19.10 11.81 -5.96
C GLU A 102 18.30 10.58 -5.57
N SER A 103 17.32 10.24 -6.39
CA SER A 103 16.57 9.00 -6.24
C SER A 103 16.52 8.26 -7.58
N ARG A 104 16.73 6.96 -7.52
CA ARG A 104 16.62 6.03 -8.65
C ARG A 104 15.63 4.97 -8.28
N ALA A 105 14.66 4.74 -9.14
CA ALA A 105 13.69 3.69 -8.93
C ALA A 105 13.58 2.82 -10.19
N PHE A 106 13.50 1.53 -9.94
CA PHE A 106 13.21 0.51 -10.93
C PHE A 106 12.04 -0.31 -10.43
N SER A 107 11.05 -0.58 -11.27
CA SER A 107 10.01 -1.54 -10.94
C SER A 107 9.59 -2.35 -12.16
N THR A 108 9.26 -3.59 -11.90
CA THR A 108 8.69 -4.50 -12.89
C THR A 108 7.65 -5.38 -12.24
N SER A 109 6.66 -5.79 -13.01
CA SER A 109 5.67 -6.75 -12.55
C SER A 109 5.38 -7.77 -13.63
N TYR A 110 5.11 -8.99 -13.21
CA TYR A 110 4.74 -10.11 -14.07
C TYR A 110 3.28 -10.44 -13.85
N ALA A 111 2.55 -10.54 -14.94
CA ALA A 111 1.21 -11.11 -14.97
C ALA A 111 1.04 -11.89 -16.29
N ARG A 112 0.20 -12.93 -16.27
CA ARG A 112 -0.13 -13.69 -17.47
C ARG A 112 -1.63 -13.84 -17.62
N ALA A 113 -2.16 -13.37 -18.73
CA ALA A 113 -3.53 -13.59 -19.13
C ALA A 113 -3.62 -14.88 -19.98
N TRP A 114 -4.47 -15.82 -19.55
CA TRP A 114 -4.71 -17.06 -20.27
C TRP A 114 -5.95 -16.89 -21.16
N SER A 115 -5.86 -17.36 -22.41
CA SER A 115 -6.97 -17.39 -23.33
C SER A 115 -8.12 -18.26 -22.78
N GLU A 116 -9.35 -17.95 -23.15
CA GLU A 116 -10.52 -18.78 -22.79
C GLU A 116 -10.44 -20.21 -23.34
N ARG A 117 -9.67 -20.41 -24.42
CA ARG A 117 -9.40 -21.72 -25.03
C ARG A 117 -8.31 -22.53 -24.32
N SER A 118 -7.58 -21.92 -23.39
CA SER A 118 -6.52 -22.61 -22.65
C SER A 118 -7.11 -23.61 -21.67
N ASN A 119 -6.30 -24.62 -21.33
CA ASN A 119 -6.69 -25.63 -20.34
C ASN A 119 -7.20 -24.95 -19.05
N PRO A 120 -8.42 -25.28 -18.58
CA PRO A 120 -8.99 -24.69 -17.37
C PRO A 120 -8.08 -24.81 -16.15
N PHE A 121 -7.37 -25.94 -16.01
CA PHE A 121 -6.44 -26.15 -14.90
C PHE A 121 -5.31 -25.09 -14.91
N LEU A 122 -4.66 -24.86 -16.05
CA LEU A 122 -3.61 -23.84 -16.17
C LEU A 122 -4.14 -22.43 -15.92
N ARG A 123 -5.34 -22.14 -16.42
CA ARG A 123 -5.98 -20.85 -16.25
C ARG A 123 -6.33 -20.56 -14.78
N TYR A 124 -6.78 -21.56 -14.04
CA TYR A 124 -7.16 -21.38 -12.64
C TYR A 124 -5.98 -21.48 -11.68
N THR A 125 -4.93 -22.23 -12.01
CA THR A 125 -3.75 -22.38 -11.14
C THR A 125 -2.68 -21.35 -11.43
N LEU A 126 -2.25 -21.22 -12.69
CA LEU A 126 -1.16 -20.33 -13.07
C LEU A 126 -1.63 -18.92 -13.46
N GLY A 127 -2.89 -18.78 -13.86
CA GLY A 127 -3.44 -17.47 -14.23
C GLY A 127 -3.64 -16.51 -13.08
N GLY A 128 -3.66 -17.02 -11.85
CA GLY A 128 -3.78 -16.21 -10.64
C GLY A 128 -2.45 -15.71 -10.09
N ILE A 129 -1.31 -16.07 -10.71
CA ILE A 129 0.02 -15.70 -10.23
C ILE A 129 0.41 -14.34 -10.81
N THR A 130 0.75 -13.40 -9.93
CA THR A 130 1.42 -12.16 -10.28
C THR A 130 2.67 -12.02 -9.43
N ALA A 131 3.73 -11.45 -9.98
CA ALA A 131 4.95 -11.18 -9.24
C ALA A 131 5.37 -9.73 -9.50
N GLY A 132 5.97 -9.10 -8.51
CA GLY A 132 6.48 -7.75 -8.63
C GLY A 132 7.87 -7.65 -8.01
N TYR A 133 8.69 -6.79 -8.59
CA TYR A 133 9.98 -6.43 -8.03
C TYR A 133 10.16 -4.93 -8.12
N SER A 134 10.64 -4.32 -7.06
CA SER A 134 11.03 -2.91 -7.05
C SER A 134 12.34 -2.70 -6.32
N LEU A 135 13.10 -1.74 -6.84
CA LEU A 135 14.36 -1.26 -6.29
C LEU A 135 14.26 0.26 -6.24
N THR A 136 14.56 0.82 -5.09
CA THR A 136 14.68 2.27 -4.91
C THR A 136 15.97 2.56 -4.18
N GLU A 137 16.76 3.46 -4.73
CA GLU A 137 18.00 3.95 -4.13
C GLU A 137 17.91 5.46 -4.01
N THR A 138 18.16 5.98 -2.83
CA THR A 138 18.16 7.42 -2.54
C THR A 138 19.50 7.81 -1.92
N ARG A 139 20.11 8.82 -2.47
CA ARG A 139 21.32 9.45 -1.91
C ARG A 139 21.00 10.90 -1.63
N SER A 140 21.21 11.31 -0.41
CA SER A 140 21.06 12.70 0.03
C SER A 140 22.38 13.19 0.57
N ARG A 141 22.78 14.36 0.15
CA ARG A 141 23.96 15.06 0.65
C ARG A 141 23.52 16.45 1.08
N ASN A 142 23.90 16.84 2.25
CA ASN A 142 23.79 18.20 2.75
C ASN A 142 25.15 18.63 3.36
N PRO A 143 25.31 19.88 3.80
CA PRO A 143 26.59 20.36 4.33
C PRO A 143 27.20 19.54 5.47
N SER A 144 26.38 18.87 6.28
CA SER A 144 26.80 18.15 7.47
C SER A 144 26.67 16.64 7.40
N VAL A 145 25.80 16.12 6.52
CA VAL A 145 25.46 14.70 6.49
C VAL A 145 25.37 14.19 5.05
N VAL A 146 25.83 12.98 4.84
CA VAL A 146 25.63 12.21 3.61
C VAL A 146 24.87 10.95 3.95
N ASP A 147 23.64 10.85 3.43
CA ASP A 147 22.77 9.69 3.61
C ASP A 147 22.69 8.88 2.31
N SER A 148 22.75 7.58 2.44
CA SER A 148 22.50 6.64 1.35
C SER A 148 21.51 5.59 1.81
N GLY A 149 20.36 5.52 1.16
CA GLY A 149 19.31 4.54 1.45
C GLY A 149 19.01 3.70 0.23
N GLY A 150 18.77 2.42 0.44
CA GLY A 150 18.32 1.50 -0.61
C GLY A 150 17.23 0.57 -0.09
N THR A 151 16.17 0.42 -0.87
CA THR A 151 15.09 -0.53 -0.58
C THR A 151 14.88 -1.42 -1.80
N ARG A 152 14.88 -2.72 -1.56
CA ARG A 152 14.55 -3.74 -2.54
C ARG A 152 13.34 -4.51 -2.05
N SER A 153 12.31 -4.61 -2.87
CA SER A 153 11.13 -5.38 -2.51
C SER A 153 10.75 -6.35 -3.63
N GLY A 154 10.31 -7.53 -3.21
CA GLY A 154 9.76 -8.54 -4.10
C GLY A 154 8.40 -8.97 -3.57
N THR A 155 7.43 -9.16 -4.47
CA THR A 155 6.09 -9.65 -4.13
C THR A 155 5.71 -10.78 -5.06
N VAL A 156 5.06 -11.80 -4.51
CA VAL A 156 4.41 -12.86 -5.27
C VAL A 156 3.01 -12.98 -4.75
N ASN A 157 2.04 -12.77 -5.60
CA ASN A 157 0.63 -12.86 -5.27
C ASN A 157 0.01 -13.99 -6.08
N TYR A 158 -0.78 -14.79 -5.40
CA TYR A 158 -1.58 -15.84 -6.01
C TYR A 158 -3.02 -15.64 -5.61
N GLN A 159 -3.91 -15.62 -6.58
CA GLN A 159 -5.34 -15.51 -6.33
C GLN A 159 -6.11 -16.43 -7.26
N VAL A 160 -7.02 -17.20 -6.70
CA VAL A 160 -7.97 -18.04 -7.42
C VAL A 160 -9.38 -17.63 -7.04
N ALA A 161 -10.18 -17.33 -8.06
CA ALA A 161 -11.61 -17.06 -7.93
C ALA A 161 -12.32 -17.71 -9.12
N PRO A 162 -12.79 -18.95 -9.00
CA PRO A 162 -13.47 -19.65 -10.09
C PRO A 162 -14.74 -18.92 -10.51
N ARG A 163 -14.89 -18.63 -11.81
CA ARG A 163 -16.11 -17.98 -12.35
C ARG A 163 -17.36 -18.82 -12.17
N LYS A 164 -17.21 -20.15 -12.16
CA LYS A 164 -18.29 -21.10 -11.94
C LYS A 164 -17.83 -22.07 -10.84
N LEU A 165 -18.58 -22.12 -9.77
CA LEU A 165 -18.35 -23.10 -8.72
C LEU A 165 -18.85 -24.46 -9.19
N LEU A 166 -18.01 -25.49 -8.98
CA LEU A 166 -18.44 -26.85 -9.17
C LEU A 166 -19.51 -27.16 -8.11
N ALA A 167 -20.72 -27.45 -8.54
CA ALA A 167 -21.84 -27.75 -7.66
C ALA A 167 -22.24 -29.22 -7.84
N ILE A 168 -22.12 -29.97 -6.77
CA ILE A 168 -22.50 -31.39 -6.72
C ILE A 168 -23.86 -31.47 -6.03
N PRO A 169 -24.95 -31.94 -6.72
CA PRO A 169 -26.22 -32.12 -6.07
C PRO A 169 -26.16 -33.22 -5.02
N LEU A 170 -26.71 -32.96 -3.85
CA LEU A 170 -26.79 -33.95 -2.77
C LEU A 170 -28.09 -34.72 -2.88
N PRO A 171 -28.05 -36.06 -2.94
CA PRO A 171 -29.26 -36.87 -3.16
C PRO A 171 -30.22 -36.88 -1.98
N LEU A 172 -29.72 -36.67 -0.75
CA LEU A 172 -30.48 -36.74 0.50
C LEU A 172 -30.97 -35.38 1.02
N VAL A 173 -30.39 -34.29 0.55
CA VAL A 173 -30.72 -32.93 1.01
C VAL A 173 -30.96 -32.04 -0.19
N LYS A 174 -32.04 -31.25 -0.17
CA LYS A 174 -32.26 -30.22 -1.22
C LYS A 174 -31.20 -29.13 -1.11
N GLY A 175 -29.97 -29.41 -1.57
CA GLY A 175 -28.83 -28.50 -1.51
C GLY A 175 -27.74 -28.93 -2.48
N ARG A 176 -26.81 -28.03 -2.70
CA ARG A 176 -25.60 -28.25 -3.52
C ARG A 176 -24.38 -28.19 -2.67
N PHE A 177 -23.45 -29.10 -2.91
CA PHE A 177 -22.13 -29.07 -2.28
C PHE A 177 -21.11 -28.43 -3.22
N HIS A 178 -20.38 -27.45 -2.75
CA HIS A 178 -19.36 -26.73 -3.50
C HIS A 178 -17.98 -27.05 -2.89
N PRO A 179 -17.23 -27.99 -3.50
CA PRO A 179 -15.92 -28.42 -2.97
C PRO A 179 -14.81 -27.40 -3.16
N LEU A 180 -14.98 -26.46 -4.10
CA LEU A 180 -13.98 -25.45 -4.40
C LEU A 180 -14.24 -24.14 -3.64
N PRO A 181 -13.20 -23.44 -3.21
CA PRO A 181 -13.35 -22.11 -2.62
C PRO A 181 -13.92 -21.12 -3.65
N GLU A 182 -14.79 -20.20 -3.20
CA GLU A 182 -15.23 -19.05 -3.98
C GLU A 182 -14.06 -18.14 -4.31
N ARG A 183 -13.16 -17.98 -3.35
CA ARG A 183 -11.93 -17.20 -3.47
C ARG A 183 -10.86 -17.80 -2.58
N ALA A 184 -9.65 -17.90 -3.07
CA ALA A 184 -8.48 -18.16 -2.27
C ALA A 184 -7.34 -17.27 -2.73
N TYR A 185 -6.56 -16.75 -1.79
CA TYR A 185 -5.39 -15.93 -2.09
C TYR A 185 -4.23 -16.25 -1.16
N TRP A 186 -3.06 -16.04 -1.68
CA TRP A 186 -1.81 -16.12 -0.96
C TRP A 186 -0.85 -15.07 -1.51
N ASN A 187 -0.35 -14.20 -0.65
CA ASN A 187 0.57 -13.15 -1.00
C ASN A 187 1.84 -13.30 -0.16
N TYR A 188 2.95 -13.22 -0.80
CA TYR A 188 4.26 -13.18 -0.15
C TYR A 188 4.97 -11.90 -0.55
N SER A 189 5.46 -11.17 0.42
CA SER A 189 6.26 -9.99 0.20
C SER A 189 7.56 -10.08 0.98
N VAL A 190 8.64 -9.61 0.38
CA VAL A 190 9.94 -9.47 1.04
C VAL A 190 10.48 -8.09 0.74
N SER A 191 11.02 -7.45 1.77
CA SER A 191 11.66 -6.15 1.64
C SER A 191 12.98 -6.14 2.38
N THR A 192 14.00 -5.62 1.73
CA THR A 192 15.32 -5.36 2.32
C THR A 192 15.57 -3.86 2.22
N ALA A 193 15.86 -3.25 3.35
CA ALA A 193 16.22 -1.85 3.41
C ALA A 193 17.60 -1.71 4.06
N ARG A 194 18.42 -0.82 3.55
CA ARG A 194 19.67 -0.41 4.17
C ARG A 194 19.79 1.09 4.11
N ASN A 195 20.08 1.70 5.25
CA ASN A 195 20.32 3.14 5.37
C ASN A 195 21.66 3.35 6.05
N VAL A 196 22.53 4.08 5.37
CA VAL A 196 23.85 4.44 5.85
C VAL A 196 23.95 5.95 5.90
N SER A 197 24.36 6.48 7.03
CA SER A 197 24.53 7.91 7.28
C SER A 197 25.96 8.20 7.72
N TYR A 198 26.56 9.17 7.06
CA TYR A 198 27.88 9.68 7.39
C TYR A 198 27.77 11.14 7.81
N GLU A 199 28.42 11.47 8.89
CA GLU A 199 28.57 12.85 9.36
C GLU A 199 29.91 13.40 8.89
N ARG A 200 29.90 14.66 8.50
CA ARG A 200 31.13 15.38 8.15
C ARG A 200 31.83 15.85 9.43
N VAL A 201 33.11 15.53 9.53
CA VAL A 201 33.92 15.89 10.67
C VAL A 201 34.92 16.97 10.24
N GLY A 202 34.77 18.19 10.82
CA GLY A 202 35.66 19.32 10.50
C GLY A 202 35.25 20.07 9.22
N ALA A 203 36.17 20.94 8.76
CA ALA A 203 35.95 21.79 7.58
C ALA A 203 36.31 21.10 6.25
N ASP A 204 36.90 19.92 6.30
CA ASP A 204 37.30 19.17 5.14
C ASP A 204 36.11 18.41 4.54
N LEU A 205 35.86 18.59 3.24
CA LEU A 205 34.74 17.99 2.50
C LEU A 205 34.78 16.47 2.45
N ASP A 206 35.96 15.89 2.56
CA ASP A 206 36.20 14.45 2.41
C ASP A 206 36.26 13.68 3.73
N SER A 207 36.29 14.40 4.87
CA SER A 207 36.33 13.77 6.19
C SER A 207 34.92 13.31 6.61
N LEU A 208 34.54 12.11 6.24
CA LEU A 208 33.28 11.49 6.58
C LEU A 208 33.48 10.42 7.66
N ARG A 209 32.71 10.52 8.74
CA ARG A 209 32.63 9.49 9.78
C ARG A 209 31.29 8.77 9.70
N LEU A 210 31.31 7.46 9.70
CA LEU A 210 30.11 6.66 9.79
C LEU A 210 29.35 6.96 11.07
N SER A 211 28.15 7.49 10.95
CA SER A 211 27.25 7.83 12.06
C SER A 211 26.23 6.71 12.29
N ARG A 212 25.72 6.12 11.22
CA ARG A 212 24.69 5.10 11.29
C ARG A 212 24.76 4.15 10.10
N ASP A 213 24.69 2.85 10.36
CA ASP A 213 24.45 1.82 9.35
C ASP A 213 23.37 0.88 9.88
N VAL A 214 22.22 0.94 9.26
CA VAL A 214 21.05 0.11 9.64
C VAL A 214 20.60 -0.63 8.43
N SER A 215 20.62 -1.95 8.53
CA SER A 215 20.03 -2.85 7.55
C SER A 215 18.91 -3.67 8.20
N GLY A 216 17.89 -3.94 7.43
CA GLY A 216 16.78 -4.77 7.86
C GLY A 216 16.17 -5.53 6.69
N ARG A 217 15.79 -6.76 6.95
CA ARG A 217 15.08 -7.58 6.00
C ARG A 217 13.82 -8.11 6.64
N THR A 218 12.68 -7.79 6.04
CA THR A 218 11.36 -8.18 6.52
C THR A 218 10.63 -8.94 5.43
N ALA A 219 9.72 -9.81 5.84
CA ALA A 219 8.81 -10.48 4.92
C ALA A 219 7.40 -10.48 5.51
N GLY A 220 6.41 -10.56 4.64
CA GLY A 220 5.01 -10.68 4.98
C GLY A 220 4.38 -11.85 4.22
N ILE A 221 3.49 -12.55 4.88
CA ILE A 221 2.65 -13.58 4.27
C ILE A 221 1.22 -13.25 4.61
N ASP A 222 0.39 -13.04 3.58
CA ASP A 222 -1.04 -12.91 3.69
C ASP A 222 -1.70 -14.09 2.98
N PHE A 223 -2.65 -14.71 3.63
CA PHE A 223 -3.42 -15.78 3.01
C PHE A 223 -4.88 -15.72 3.44
N GLY A 224 -5.73 -16.23 2.60
CA GLY A 224 -7.14 -16.35 2.95
C GLY A 224 -7.90 -17.20 1.96
N ALA A 225 -9.02 -17.71 2.41
CA ALA A 225 -9.95 -18.45 1.60
C ALA A 225 -11.39 -18.16 2.05
N GLU A 226 -12.25 -18.00 1.08
CA GLU A 226 -13.70 -17.92 1.26
C GLU A 226 -14.31 -19.16 0.62
N THR A 227 -15.05 -19.92 1.40
CA THR A 227 -15.67 -21.15 0.96
C THR A 227 -17.17 -21.10 1.25
N ARG A 228 -17.92 -21.71 0.37
CA ARG A 228 -19.36 -21.89 0.54
C ARG A 228 -19.68 -23.36 0.33
N PRO A 229 -19.32 -24.22 1.31
CA PRO A 229 -19.47 -25.65 1.15
C PRO A 229 -20.91 -26.07 0.85
N PHE A 230 -21.87 -25.32 1.40
CA PHE A 230 -23.30 -25.48 1.13
C PHE A 230 -23.92 -24.12 0.85
N ASP A 231 -25.05 -24.09 0.15
CA ASP A 231 -25.76 -22.85 -0.17
C ASP A 231 -26.08 -21.98 1.05
N LEU A 232 -26.17 -22.58 2.21
CA LEU A 232 -26.55 -21.94 3.47
C LEU A 232 -25.37 -21.63 4.40
N VAL A 233 -24.18 -22.16 4.10
CA VAL A 233 -23.00 -22.04 4.95
C VAL A 233 -21.91 -21.28 4.21
N ARG A 234 -21.45 -20.19 4.80
CA ARG A 234 -20.25 -19.47 4.36
C ARG A 234 -19.18 -19.60 5.42
N HIS A 235 -17.99 -19.84 4.97
CA HIS A 235 -16.82 -19.92 5.83
C HIS A 235 -15.69 -19.06 5.23
N SER A 236 -15.03 -18.28 6.06
CA SER A 236 -13.85 -17.53 5.68
C SER A 236 -12.71 -17.78 6.66
N ILE A 237 -11.53 -17.85 6.13
CA ILE A 237 -10.28 -17.86 6.87
C ILE A 237 -9.35 -16.83 6.28
N SER A 238 -8.69 -16.05 7.12
CA SER A 238 -7.61 -15.15 6.72
C SER A 238 -6.50 -15.17 7.74
N GLY A 239 -5.28 -14.96 7.28
CA GLY A 239 -4.12 -14.89 8.15
C GLY A 239 -3.08 -13.95 7.60
N HIS A 240 -2.37 -13.30 8.52
CA HIS A 240 -1.28 -12.39 8.25
C HIS A 240 -0.11 -12.71 9.16
N ARG A 241 1.08 -12.85 8.58
CA ARG A 241 2.33 -13.07 9.30
C ARG A 241 3.36 -12.03 8.90
N ASN A 242 3.88 -11.31 9.87
CA ASN A 242 5.06 -10.49 9.73
C ASN A 242 6.28 -11.28 10.18
N LEU A 243 7.30 -11.28 9.36
CA LEU A 243 8.53 -12.05 9.52
C LEU A 243 9.71 -11.09 9.48
N THR A 244 10.71 -11.35 10.30
CA THR A 244 12.05 -10.76 10.13
C THR A 244 12.99 -11.83 9.61
N LEU A 245 13.90 -11.43 8.73
CA LEU A 245 14.92 -12.29 8.16
C LEU A 245 16.29 -11.81 8.64
N PRO A 246 16.68 -12.11 9.89
CA PRO A 246 17.97 -11.69 10.40
C PRO A 246 19.11 -12.28 9.58
N GLU A 247 20.13 -11.48 9.38
CA GLU A 247 21.39 -11.94 8.80
C GLU A 247 22.17 -12.73 9.86
N GLY A 248 22.67 -13.92 9.50
CA GLY A 248 23.48 -14.75 10.38
C GLY A 248 22.88 -16.10 10.74
N GLN A 249 23.41 -16.73 11.81
CA GLN A 249 23.13 -18.13 12.20
C GLN A 249 21.79 -18.33 12.94
N VAL A 250 20.90 -17.39 12.93
CA VAL A 250 19.60 -17.52 13.61
C VAL A 250 18.75 -18.56 12.88
N ARG A 251 18.19 -19.48 13.65
CA ARG A 251 17.31 -20.53 13.14
C ARG A 251 16.04 -19.90 12.59
N ASN A 252 15.91 -19.94 11.28
CA ASN A 252 14.73 -19.46 10.57
C ASN A 252 13.83 -20.63 10.18
N ASP A 253 12.53 -20.41 10.18
CA ASP A 253 11.59 -21.36 9.62
C ASP A 253 11.79 -21.45 8.11
N ARG A 254 11.78 -22.67 7.57
CA ARG A 254 11.98 -22.93 6.14
C ARG A 254 10.89 -23.85 5.61
N ILE A 255 10.44 -23.56 4.40
CA ILE A 255 9.61 -24.47 3.61
C ILE A 255 10.40 -24.77 2.34
N GLY A 256 11.04 -25.95 2.29
CA GLY A 256 11.95 -26.30 1.21
C GLY A 256 13.13 -25.33 1.13
N PHE A 257 13.28 -24.67 -0.03
CA PHE A 257 14.33 -23.67 -0.27
C PHE A 257 13.91 -22.24 0.16
N ILE A 258 12.65 -22.05 0.54
CA ILE A 258 12.13 -20.74 0.95
C ILE A 258 12.42 -20.53 2.43
N ASN A 259 13.20 -19.50 2.72
CA ASN A 259 13.44 -19.05 4.09
C ASN A 259 12.29 -18.12 4.50
N LEU A 260 11.44 -18.57 5.41
CA LEU A 260 10.31 -17.82 5.93
C LEU A 260 10.71 -16.82 7.01
N GLY A 261 11.97 -16.85 7.48
CA GLY A 261 12.41 -15.97 8.54
C GLY A 261 11.83 -16.34 9.90
N ARG A 262 11.86 -15.39 10.81
CA ARG A 262 11.33 -15.51 12.16
C ARG A 262 10.02 -14.74 12.28
N VAL A 263 9.00 -15.37 12.82
CA VAL A 263 7.69 -14.73 13.02
C VAL A 263 7.81 -13.64 14.10
N VAL A 264 7.46 -12.43 13.74
CA VAL A 264 7.33 -11.28 14.68
C VAL A 264 5.89 -11.17 15.14
N ASN A 265 4.97 -11.17 14.20
CA ASN A 265 3.54 -11.11 14.48
C ASN A 265 2.79 -12.13 13.62
N TRP A 266 1.82 -12.79 14.22
CA TRP A 266 0.87 -13.63 13.51
C TRP A 266 -0.54 -13.25 13.94
N ARG A 267 -1.40 -12.99 12.98
CA ARG A 267 -2.83 -12.80 13.17
C ARG A 267 -3.58 -13.74 12.26
N GLN A 268 -4.59 -14.39 12.79
CA GLN A 268 -5.47 -15.26 12.02
C GLN A 268 -6.91 -15.01 12.46
N SER A 269 -7.82 -14.95 11.52
CA SER A 269 -9.25 -14.88 11.77
C SER A 269 -9.99 -15.97 10.99
N MET A 270 -11.00 -16.51 11.59
CA MET A 270 -11.90 -17.48 10.99
C MET A 270 -13.33 -17.06 11.29
N SER A 271 -14.21 -17.18 10.31
CA SER A 271 -15.63 -16.99 10.54
C SER A 271 -16.42 -18.05 9.79
N ALA A 272 -17.52 -18.48 10.37
CA ALA A 272 -18.49 -19.35 9.74
C ALA A 272 -19.87 -18.78 9.99
N SER A 273 -20.65 -18.61 8.95
CA SER A 273 -22.04 -18.15 9.04
C SER A 273 -22.96 -19.15 8.41
N TYR A 274 -24.07 -19.37 9.08
CA TYR A 274 -25.19 -20.15 8.58
C TYR A 274 -26.45 -19.28 8.58
N SER A 275 -27.14 -19.25 7.47
CA SER A 275 -28.42 -18.58 7.38
C SER A 275 -29.41 -19.45 6.61
N HIS A 276 -30.55 -19.68 7.17
CA HIS A 276 -31.60 -20.48 6.56
C HIS A 276 -32.97 -19.81 6.67
N ALA A 277 -33.61 -19.62 5.54
CA ALA A 277 -35.00 -19.20 5.50
C ALA A 277 -35.88 -20.45 5.27
N ARG A 278 -36.13 -21.20 6.33
CA ARG A 278 -37.01 -22.37 6.26
C ARG A 278 -38.42 -22.00 6.66
N GLY A 279 -39.28 -21.95 5.67
CA GLY A 279 -40.66 -21.54 5.89
C GLY A 279 -40.82 -20.00 5.91
N ARG A 280 -42.06 -19.55 6.04
CA ARG A 280 -42.42 -18.11 6.02
C ARG A 280 -42.25 -17.43 7.36
N TRP A 281 -41.93 -18.15 8.43
CA TRP A 281 -42.11 -17.70 9.81
C TRP A 281 -40.85 -17.83 10.70
N LEU A 282 -39.78 -18.50 10.24
CA LEU A 282 -38.56 -18.67 11.01
C LEU A 282 -37.32 -18.48 10.15
N LYS A 283 -36.43 -17.55 10.53
CA LYS A 283 -35.16 -17.30 9.86
C LYS A 283 -34.02 -17.31 10.89
N PRO A 284 -33.51 -18.47 11.27
CA PRO A 284 -32.34 -18.55 12.13
C PRO A 284 -31.08 -18.19 11.36
N SER A 285 -30.22 -17.42 11.98
CA SER A 285 -28.86 -17.18 11.53
C SER A 285 -27.88 -17.38 12.67
N PHE A 286 -26.77 -18.05 12.36
CA PHE A 286 -25.69 -18.30 13.30
C PHE A 286 -24.40 -17.74 12.69
N THR A 287 -23.66 -17.01 13.48
CA THR A 287 -22.34 -16.52 13.09
C THR A 287 -21.35 -16.90 14.17
N TRP A 288 -20.39 -17.70 13.80
CA TRP A 288 -19.26 -18.04 14.63
C TRP A 288 -18.03 -17.31 14.13
N SER A 289 -17.27 -16.72 15.04
CA SER A 289 -15.97 -16.11 14.73
C SER A 289 -14.90 -16.52 15.73
N SER A 290 -13.69 -16.63 15.26
CA SER A 290 -12.50 -16.90 16.05
C SER A 290 -11.36 -16.05 15.54
N SER A 291 -10.61 -15.46 16.45
CA SER A 291 -9.39 -14.75 16.16
C SER A 291 -8.23 -15.27 17.01
N TYR A 292 -7.08 -15.35 16.41
CA TYR A 292 -5.82 -15.70 17.04
C TYR A 292 -4.81 -14.60 16.75
N GLY A 293 -4.08 -14.18 17.77
CA GLY A 293 -2.99 -13.22 17.66
C GLY A 293 -1.77 -13.72 18.44
N GLN A 294 -0.61 -13.60 17.84
CA GLN A 294 0.68 -13.87 18.47
C GLN A 294 1.61 -12.72 18.17
N SER A 295 2.29 -12.22 19.18
CA SER A 295 3.36 -11.22 19.07
C SER A 295 4.64 -11.76 19.72
N ASN A 296 5.73 -11.70 18.99
CA ASN A 296 7.06 -12.11 19.40
C ASN A 296 8.03 -10.91 19.35
N GLY A 297 7.53 -9.70 19.66
CA GLY A 297 8.32 -8.48 19.56
C GLY A 297 9.57 -8.52 20.44
N PRO A 298 10.72 -8.05 19.94
CA PRO A 298 11.97 -7.97 20.70
C PRO A 298 11.89 -7.03 21.91
N GLU A 299 10.89 -6.14 21.91
CA GLU A 299 10.67 -5.17 22.99
C GLU A 299 10.15 -5.82 24.28
N LEU A 300 9.55 -7.01 24.20
CA LEU A 300 8.97 -7.69 25.35
C LEU A 300 9.98 -8.53 26.14
N SER A 301 11.11 -8.88 25.56
CA SER A 301 12.16 -9.65 26.24
C SER A 301 13.41 -9.75 25.37
N GLN A 302 14.57 -9.57 25.98
CA GLN A 302 15.85 -9.98 25.39
C GLN A 302 15.92 -11.50 25.23
N ASP A 303 15.08 -12.22 25.95
CA ASP A 303 14.90 -13.66 25.82
C ASP A 303 13.83 -13.95 24.78
N LEU A 304 14.26 -14.47 23.63
CA LEU A 304 13.48 -14.76 22.43
C LEU A 304 12.39 -15.86 22.64
N SER A 305 12.23 -16.34 23.86
CA SER A 305 11.26 -17.36 24.25
C SER A 305 9.89 -16.77 24.67
N VAL A 306 9.83 -15.49 25.02
CA VAL A 306 8.59 -14.87 25.48
C VAL A 306 7.70 -14.50 24.30
N ARG A 307 6.50 -15.05 24.28
CA ARG A 307 5.47 -14.84 23.27
C ARG A 307 4.19 -14.37 23.95
N SER A 308 3.61 -13.30 23.41
CA SER A 308 2.25 -12.92 23.77
C SER A 308 1.27 -13.59 22.83
N VAL A 309 0.31 -14.32 23.37
CA VAL A 309 -0.71 -15.04 22.60
C VAL A 309 -2.09 -14.61 23.07
N GLY A 310 -2.93 -14.18 22.14
CA GLY A 310 -4.32 -13.87 22.37
C GLY A 310 -5.23 -14.75 21.51
N ASN A 311 -6.32 -15.22 22.08
CA ASN A 311 -7.35 -15.98 21.37
C ASN A 311 -8.72 -15.48 21.82
N ALA A 312 -9.58 -15.15 20.86
CA ALA A 312 -10.96 -14.77 21.13
C ALA A 312 -11.91 -15.59 20.24
N ARG A 313 -13.05 -15.95 20.79
CA ARG A 313 -14.11 -16.66 20.08
C ARG A 313 -15.44 -16.03 20.40
N SER A 314 -16.31 -15.92 19.42
CA SER A 314 -17.70 -15.48 19.62
C SER A 314 -18.64 -16.36 18.81
N LEU A 315 -19.82 -16.59 19.37
CA LEU A 315 -20.94 -17.19 18.69
C LEU A 315 -22.14 -16.27 18.85
N GLU A 316 -22.68 -15.83 17.76
CA GLU A 316 -23.85 -14.99 17.69
C GLU A 316 -24.99 -15.79 17.05
N MET A 317 -26.16 -15.75 17.66
CA MET A 317 -27.36 -16.38 17.16
C MET A 317 -28.46 -15.33 17.04
N ASN A 318 -28.96 -15.14 15.84
CA ASN A 318 -30.08 -14.26 15.57
C ASN A 318 -31.27 -15.08 15.10
N LEU A 319 -32.43 -14.81 15.68
CA LEU A 319 -33.67 -15.45 15.34
C LEU A 319 -34.69 -14.38 14.94
N GLU A 320 -34.97 -14.28 13.66
CA GLU A 320 -36.00 -13.37 13.14
C GLU A 320 -37.34 -14.10 13.06
N LEU A 321 -38.31 -13.60 13.85
CA LEU A 321 -39.70 -14.07 13.87
C LEU A 321 -40.60 -12.99 13.26
N PRO A 322 -41.03 -13.11 12.03
CA PRO A 322 -41.90 -12.14 11.37
C PRO A 322 -43.36 -12.28 11.91
N PHE A 323 -43.61 -11.70 13.07
CA PHE A 323 -44.91 -11.76 13.74
C PHE A 323 -46.06 -11.25 12.89
N GLU A 324 -45.83 -10.26 12.03
CA GLU A 324 -46.84 -9.76 11.08
C GLU A 324 -47.43 -10.84 10.15
N ARG A 325 -46.66 -11.91 9.92
CA ARG A 325 -47.10 -13.03 9.09
C ARG A 325 -47.78 -14.16 9.89
N LEU A 326 -47.53 -14.22 11.21
CA LEU A 326 -48.13 -15.18 12.10
C LEU A 326 -49.55 -14.73 12.53
N PHE A 327 -49.77 -13.46 12.71
CA PHE A 327 -51.07 -12.93 13.17
C PHE A 327 -51.96 -12.40 12.03
N GLY A 328 -51.59 -12.64 10.79
CA GLY A 328 -52.33 -12.13 9.63
C GLY A 328 -52.34 -10.60 9.58
N LYS A 329 -52.20 -10.02 8.43
CA LYS A 329 -52.56 -8.61 8.26
C LYS A 329 -53.92 -8.41 8.85
N ALA A 330 -54.01 -7.68 9.99
CA ALA A 330 -55.27 -7.13 10.42
C ALA A 330 -55.89 -6.46 9.20
N SER A 331 -56.97 -7.06 8.69
CA SER A 331 -57.62 -6.62 7.49
C SER A 331 -57.93 -5.14 7.60
N ALA A 332 -57.18 -4.32 6.88
CA ALA A 332 -57.60 -2.96 6.68
C ALA A 332 -58.98 -3.00 6.06
N ARG A 333 -59.97 -2.63 6.82
CA ARG A 333 -61.40 -2.49 6.41
C ARG A 333 -61.41 -1.71 5.06
N PRO A 334 -61.99 -2.26 3.99
CA PRO A 334 -62.25 -1.46 2.79
C PRO A 334 -63.52 -0.65 3.08
N GLY A 335 -63.35 0.58 3.50
CA GLY A 335 -64.48 1.45 3.78
C GLY A 335 -64.10 2.88 4.08
N ALA A 336 -63.74 3.61 3.07
CA ALA A 336 -64.03 5.04 2.90
C ALA A 336 -63.75 5.44 1.46
N ARG A 337 -64.73 5.23 0.62
CA ARG A 337 -64.84 6.00 -0.60
C ARG A 337 -65.07 7.48 -0.27
N GLY A 338 -64.31 8.37 -0.88
CA GLY A 338 -64.73 9.75 -1.04
C GLY A 338 -63.87 10.79 -0.28
N ALA A 339 -62.78 11.18 -0.89
CA ALA A 339 -62.33 12.56 -0.83
C ALA A 339 -61.51 12.81 -2.11
N THR A 340 -62.15 13.52 -3.03
CA THR A 340 -61.57 14.18 -4.19
C THR A 340 -60.36 15.03 -3.75
N SER A 341 -59.16 14.66 -4.10
CA SER A 341 -58.01 15.48 -3.97
C SER A 341 -57.88 16.38 -5.19
N VAL A 342 -58.07 17.66 -4.94
CA VAL A 342 -57.73 18.78 -5.82
C VAL A 342 -56.24 18.73 -6.13
N PRO A 343 -55.78 18.88 -7.37
CA PRO A 343 -54.35 18.91 -7.67
C PRO A 343 -53.76 20.24 -7.20
N ALA A 344 -52.88 20.18 -6.26
CA ALA A 344 -52.06 21.29 -5.84
C ALA A 344 -51.04 21.62 -6.95
N ARG A 345 -51.20 22.83 -7.47
CA ARG A 345 -50.33 23.49 -8.43
C ARG A 345 -48.97 23.79 -7.79
N GLY A 346 -47.89 23.31 -8.44
CA GLY A 346 -46.62 24.04 -8.53
C GLY A 346 -45.74 24.08 -7.27
N ALA A 347 -44.81 23.14 -7.17
CA ALA A 347 -43.56 23.37 -6.46
C ALA A 347 -42.43 23.53 -7.47
N PRO A 348 -41.54 24.53 -7.31
CA PRO A 348 -40.47 24.78 -8.27
C PRO A 348 -39.40 23.71 -8.19
N GLY A 349 -38.93 23.30 -9.36
CA GLY A 349 -37.88 22.28 -9.51
C GLY A 349 -36.53 22.67 -8.89
N PRO A 350 -35.71 21.69 -8.57
CA PRO A 350 -34.39 21.95 -8.03
C PRO A 350 -33.47 22.59 -9.09
N PRO A 351 -32.54 23.47 -8.67
CA PRO A 351 -31.62 24.14 -9.58
C PRO A 351 -30.62 23.18 -10.21
N PRO A 352 -30.09 23.48 -11.40
CA PRO A 352 -29.16 22.63 -12.12
C PRO A 352 -27.83 22.50 -11.35
N ARG A 353 -27.34 21.26 -11.24
CA ARG A 353 -26.03 20.96 -10.68
C ARG A 353 -24.94 21.63 -11.51
N GLY A 354 -24.30 22.62 -10.93
CA GLY A 354 -23.09 23.23 -11.45
C GLY A 354 -21.94 22.20 -11.47
N ARG A 355 -21.18 22.24 -12.57
CA ARG A 355 -19.89 21.56 -12.74
C ARG A 355 -18.95 21.89 -11.56
N PRO A 356 -18.21 20.93 -11.03
CA PRO A 356 -17.12 21.25 -10.11
C PRO A 356 -15.94 21.83 -10.89
N VAL A 357 -15.64 23.08 -10.64
CA VAL A 357 -14.35 23.69 -10.94
C VAL A 357 -13.35 23.13 -9.95
N GLY A 358 -12.28 22.51 -10.47
CA GLY A 358 -11.17 22.05 -9.66
C GLY A 358 -10.36 23.24 -9.16
N THR A 359 -9.91 23.14 -7.95
CA THR A 359 -8.62 23.60 -7.39
C THR A 359 -8.76 23.56 -5.87
N GLY A 360 -7.96 22.72 -5.24
CA GLY A 360 -7.88 22.63 -3.78
C GLY A 360 -6.71 21.72 -3.40
N GLN A 361 -5.56 22.31 -3.28
CA GLN A 361 -4.33 21.74 -2.75
C GLN A 361 -4.59 21.17 -1.34
N PRO A 362 -4.18 19.95 -0.99
CA PRO A 362 -4.31 19.47 0.36
C PRO A 362 -3.25 20.12 1.26
N GLY A 363 -3.73 20.76 2.30
CA GLY A 363 -2.94 21.33 3.37
C GLY A 363 -2.12 20.26 4.09
N SER A 364 -0.88 20.64 4.41
CA SER A 364 0.05 19.92 5.26
C SER A 364 -0.56 19.66 6.63
N GLY A 365 -0.96 18.43 6.92
CA GLY A 365 -1.31 17.97 8.25
C GLY A 365 -0.05 17.91 9.12
N GLY A 366 -0.02 18.71 10.18
CA GLY A 366 1.04 18.74 11.16
C GLY A 366 1.20 17.39 11.86
N VAL A 367 2.42 16.89 11.88
CA VAL A 367 2.85 15.75 12.66
C VAL A 367 2.87 16.18 14.13
N PRO A 368 2.20 15.49 15.07
CA PRO A 368 2.33 15.79 16.49
C PRO A 368 3.74 15.44 16.98
N SER A 369 4.37 16.36 17.66
CA SER A 369 5.67 16.19 18.32
C SER A 369 5.60 15.08 19.39
N PRO A 370 6.64 14.25 19.53
CA PRO A 370 6.71 13.26 20.60
C PRO A 370 6.89 13.94 21.97
N PRO A 371 6.37 13.33 23.05
CA PRO A 371 6.51 13.87 24.39
C PRO A 371 7.97 13.84 24.86
N ALA A 372 8.35 14.89 25.60
CA ALA A 372 9.67 15.08 26.18
C ALA A 372 10.04 13.91 27.13
N SER A 373 11.23 13.36 26.96
CA SER A 373 11.82 12.39 27.87
C SER A 373 12.04 12.97 29.27
N PRO A 374 11.77 12.20 30.33
CA PRO A 374 12.07 12.65 31.70
C PRO A 374 13.58 12.71 31.96
N ALA A 375 14.00 13.76 32.63
CA ALA A 375 15.38 14.04 33.01
C ALA A 375 15.95 12.91 33.90
N ARG A 376 17.18 12.47 33.59
CA ARG A 376 17.99 11.59 34.43
C ARG A 376 18.32 12.24 35.74
N PRO A 377 18.23 11.57 36.89
CA PRO A 377 18.78 12.08 38.12
C PRO A 377 20.32 12.07 38.09
N ALA A 378 20.91 13.15 38.58
CA ALA A 378 22.34 13.32 38.75
C ALA A 378 22.86 12.29 39.77
N SER A 379 23.88 11.53 39.39
CA SER A 379 24.71 10.77 40.33
C SER A 379 25.73 11.72 40.97
N CYS A 380 25.63 11.91 42.25
CA CYS A 380 26.71 12.49 43.12
C CYS A 380 27.60 11.38 43.71
N PRO A 381 28.72 11.75 44.28
CA PRO A 381 30.09 11.34 43.92
C PRO A 381 30.49 9.95 44.39
#